data_2a7086d21b62a798fbd09a97800c04d1
#
_entry.id   2a7086d21b62a798fbd09a97800c04d1
#
_cell.length_a   1.000
_cell.length_b   1.000
_cell.length_c   1.000
_cell.angle_alpha   90.00
_cell.angle_beta   90.00
_cell.angle_gamma   90.00
#
_symmetry.space_group_name_H-M   'P 1'
#
loop_
_entity.id
_entity.type
_entity.pdbx_description
1 polymer ?
#
loop_
_entity_poly.entity_id
_entity_poly.type
_entity_poly.pdbx_seq_one_letter_code
_entity_poly.pdbx_strand_id
1 'polypeptide(L)'
;MNYYGYDFYIRNDSGVPVKMDWGLGLKRIEPDDSVLLVQVWEVIGNGVRGFDVMPDSKYWSNIDSQYYRINKVSLYSEDESLIREWTLETKDDGGHQLFSEEHWKRYDYKLKIESVIRKWIFYITDEDLSLP
;
A
#
# COMPACT_ATOMS: atom_id res chain seq x y z
N MET A 1 13.42 -21.46 11.33
CA MET A 1 12.10 -21.06 10.89
C MET A 1 12.19 -20.05 9.76
N ASN A 2 11.44 -20.29 8.70
CA ASN A 2 11.42 -19.40 7.54
C ASN A 2 10.26 -18.44 7.67
N TYR A 3 10.51 -17.17 7.44
CA TYR A 3 9.50 -16.13 7.52
C TYR A 3 9.34 -15.47 6.16
N TYR A 4 8.08 -15.25 5.78
CA TYR A 4 7.77 -14.35 4.68
C TYR A 4 7.03 -13.14 5.26
N GLY A 5 7.58 -11.97 5.01
CA GLY A 5 6.94 -10.71 5.37
C GLY A 5 6.52 -9.97 4.12
N TYR A 6 5.37 -9.34 4.18
CA TYR A 6 4.85 -8.50 3.10
C TYR A 6 4.52 -7.15 3.70
N ASP A 7 5.20 -6.11 3.22
CA ASP A 7 4.99 -4.75 3.68
C ASP A 7 4.44 -3.93 2.53
N PHE A 8 3.33 -3.24 2.76
CA PHE A 8 2.76 -2.31 1.80
C PHE A 8 2.96 -0.89 2.31
N TYR A 9 3.73 -0.10 1.56
CA TYR A 9 4.03 1.28 1.89
C TYR A 9 3.43 2.23 0.86
N ILE A 10 3.06 3.41 1.34
CA ILE A 10 2.78 4.54 0.46
C ILE A 10 3.90 5.55 0.67
N ARG A 11 4.55 5.95 -0.43
CA ARG A 11 5.63 6.93 -0.40
C ARG A 11 5.18 8.20 -1.11
N ASN A 12 5.47 9.34 -0.51
CA ASN A 12 5.20 10.61 -1.13
C ASN A 12 6.39 11.00 -2.03
N ASP A 13 6.22 10.78 -3.32
CA ASP A 13 7.20 11.14 -4.35
C ASP A 13 6.80 12.44 -5.05
N SER A 14 5.91 13.22 -4.45
CA SER A 14 5.56 14.56 -4.90
C SER A 14 6.47 15.59 -4.24
N GLY A 15 6.43 16.82 -4.71
CA GLY A 15 7.25 17.89 -4.17
C GLY A 15 6.66 18.60 -2.94
N VAL A 16 5.49 18.15 -2.45
CA VAL A 16 4.79 18.84 -1.36
C VAL A 16 4.29 17.84 -0.32
N PRO A 17 4.12 18.24 0.94
CA PRO A 17 3.50 17.37 1.93
C PRO A 17 2.06 17.04 1.56
N VAL A 18 1.63 15.84 1.90
CA VAL A 18 0.25 15.38 1.69
C VAL A 18 -0.28 14.76 2.97
N LYS A 19 -1.59 14.60 3.05
CA LYS A 19 -2.24 13.86 4.13
C LYS A 19 -3.06 12.74 3.53
N MET A 20 -3.07 11.60 4.19
CA MET A 20 -3.80 10.43 3.73
C MET A 20 -4.61 9.81 4.85
N ASP A 21 -5.76 9.22 4.49
CA ASP A 21 -6.62 8.50 5.41
C ASP A 21 -7.06 7.19 4.76
N TRP A 22 -6.83 6.08 5.45
CA TRP A 22 -7.33 4.76 5.03
C TRP A 22 -8.15 4.09 6.14
N GLY A 23 -8.66 4.89 7.08
CA GLY A 23 -9.52 4.41 8.17
C GLY A 23 -8.96 4.62 9.57
N LEU A 24 -7.72 5.10 9.69
CA LEU A 24 -7.03 5.32 10.96
C LEU A 24 -6.85 6.81 11.30
N GLY A 25 -7.53 7.69 10.58
CA GLY A 25 -7.34 9.13 10.69
C GLY A 25 -6.30 9.65 9.70
N LEU A 26 -6.13 10.96 9.67
CA LEU A 26 -5.22 11.62 8.76
C LEU A 26 -3.76 11.40 9.16
N LYS A 27 -2.95 10.99 8.20
CA LYS A 27 -1.51 10.83 8.33
C LYS A 27 -0.82 11.81 7.40
N ARG A 28 0.03 12.67 7.95
CA ARG A 28 0.85 13.61 7.16
C ARG A 28 2.10 12.88 6.65
N ILE A 29 2.38 13.01 5.36
CA ILE A 29 3.53 12.41 4.71
C ILE A 29 4.33 13.50 4.04
N GLU A 30 5.56 13.75 4.54
CA GLU A 30 6.49 14.68 3.92
C GLU A 30 7.00 14.17 2.57
N PRO A 31 7.49 15.06 1.70
CA PRO A 31 8.16 14.59 0.48
C PRO A 31 9.28 13.61 0.82
N ASP A 32 9.38 12.54 0.03
CA ASP A 32 10.34 11.45 0.19
C ASP A 32 10.13 10.54 1.40
N ASP A 33 9.14 10.81 2.24
CA ASP A 33 8.78 9.92 3.33
C ASP A 33 7.74 8.88 2.89
N SER A 34 7.65 7.83 3.66
CA SER A 34 6.68 6.76 3.43
C SER A 34 5.98 6.38 4.72
N VAL A 35 4.78 5.80 4.57
CA VAL A 35 4.01 5.25 5.69
C VAL A 35 3.67 3.80 5.41
N LEU A 36 3.68 2.99 6.44
CA LEU A 36 3.29 1.59 6.35
C LEU A 36 1.77 1.51 6.34
N LEU A 37 1.22 0.96 5.25
CA LEU A 37 -0.22 0.77 5.10
C LEU A 37 -0.65 -0.55 5.74
N VAL A 38 0.02 -1.63 5.36
CA VAL A 38 -0.28 -2.99 5.86
C VAL A 38 1.02 -3.77 5.99
N GLN A 39 1.12 -4.55 7.05
CA GLN A 39 2.22 -5.50 7.23
C GLN A 39 1.64 -6.87 7.52
N VAL A 40 2.12 -7.87 6.78
CA VAL A 40 1.72 -9.26 6.95
C VAL A 40 2.96 -10.10 7.14
N TRP A 41 2.98 -10.89 8.20
CA TRP A 41 4.05 -11.84 8.47
C TRP A 41 3.52 -13.25 8.49
N GLU A 42 4.20 -14.16 7.82
CA GLU A 42 3.86 -15.56 7.81
C GLU A 42 5.06 -16.42 8.13
N VAL A 43 4.85 -17.45 8.91
CA VAL A 43 5.84 -18.48 9.18
C VAL A 43 5.59 -19.62 8.21
N ILE A 44 6.62 -19.99 7.47
CA ILE A 44 6.53 -21.13 6.56
C ILE A 44 7.02 -22.37 7.32
N GLY A 45 6.09 -23.29 7.56
CA GLY A 45 6.42 -24.60 8.09
C GLY A 45 6.79 -25.57 6.98
N ASN A 46 7.23 -26.77 7.36
CA ASN A 46 7.56 -27.83 6.42
C ASN A 46 6.33 -28.16 5.55
N GLY A 47 6.49 -28.05 4.25
CA GLY A 47 5.45 -28.39 3.28
C GLY A 47 4.44 -27.28 3.00
N VAL A 48 4.53 -26.16 3.68
CA VAL A 48 3.68 -25.01 3.39
C VAL A 48 4.45 -24.07 2.47
N ARG A 49 3.88 -23.81 1.30
CA ARG A 49 4.44 -22.79 0.42
C ARG A 49 3.95 -21.43 0.90
N GLY A 50 4.87 -20.47 1.02
CA GLY A 50 4.47 -19.09 1.13
C GLY A 50 3.62 -18.72 -0.08
N PHE A 51 2.51 -18.05 0.13
CA PHE A 51 1.73 -17.56 -0.98
C PHE A 51 2.18 -16.15 -1.34
N ASP A 52 2.00 -15.79 -2.60
CA ASP A 52 2.29 -14.45 -3.06
C ASP A 52 1.15 -13.53 -2.66
N VAL A 53 1.43 -12.63 -1.74
CA VAL A 53 0.52 -11.55 -1.39
C VAL A 53 0.85 -10.37 -2.30
N MET A 54 -0.14 -9.93 -3.07
CA MET A 54 0.02 -8.84 -4.03
C MET A 54 -1.05 -7.79 -3.79
N PRO A 55 -0.76 -6.50 -4.04
CA PRO A 55 -1.75 -5.45 -3.86
C PRO A 55 -2.79 -5.46 -4.99
N ASP A 56 -3.46 -6.57 -5.18
CA ASP A 56 -4.50 -6.77 -6.19
C ASP A 56 -5.88 -6.86 -5.54
N SER A 57 -6.91 -6.95 -6.39
CA SER A 57 -8.29 -7.00 -5.92
C SER A 57 -8.59 -8.22 -5.05
N LYS A 58 -7.93 -9.34 -5.34
CA LYS A 58 -8.12 -10.57 -4.55
C LYS A 58 -7.59 -10.40 -3.15
N TYR A 59 -6.41 -9.81 -3.01
CA TYR A 59 -5.83 -9.53 -1.70
C TYR A 59 -6.70 -8.56 -0.92
N TRP A 60 -7.03 -7.41 -1.53
CA TRP A 60 -7.82 -6.38 -0.86
C TRP A 60 -9.20 -6.88 -0.43
N SER A 61 -9.83 -7.74 -1.25
CA SER A 61 -11.12 -8.31 -0.92
C SER A 61 -11.05 -9.31 0.22
N ASN A 62 -9.92 -9.99 0.38
CA ASN A 62 -9.72 -11.05 1.36
C ASN A 62 -8.91 -10.61 2.57
N ILE A 63 -8.48 -9.36 2.64
CA ILE A 63 -7.89 -8.83 3.86
C ILE A 63 -8.96 -8.88 4.94
N ASP A 64 -8.88 -9.91 5.75
CA ASP A 64 -9.68 -10.03 6.94
C ASP A 64 -8.77 -9.74 8.11
N SER A 65 -8.38 -8.48 8.22
CA SER A 65 -7.72 -8.04 9.42
C SER A 65 -8.81 -7.87 10.46
N GLN A 66 -8.64 -8.51 11.61
CA GLN A 66 -9.58 -8.34 12.71
C GLN A 66 -9.65 -6.88 13.18
N TYR A 67 -8.78 -6.02 12.67
CA TYR A 67 -8.68 -4.64 13.09
C TYR A 67 -9.27 -3.66 12.09
N TYR A 68 -9.11 -3.90 10.79
CA TYR A 68 -9.65 -2.98 9.77
C TYR A 68 -9.59 -3.61 8.38
N ARG A 69 -10.50 -3.15 7.52
CA ARG A 69 -10.46 -3.45 6.08
C ARG A 69 -10.10 -2.19 5.34
N ILE A 70 -9.19 -2.31 4.38
CA ILE A 70 -8.84 -1.20 3.54
C ILE A 70 -9.53 -1.38 2.20
N ASN A 71 -10.58 -0.58 1.99
CA ASN A 71 -11.32 -0.55 0.73
C ASN A 71 -11.39 0.85 0.11
N LYS A 72 -10.86 1.83 0.83
CA LYS A 72 -10.80 3.21 0.39
C LYS A 72 -9.60 3.90 1.00
N VAL A 73 -8.86 4.65 0.18
CA VAL A 73 -7.76 5.50 0.61
C VAL A 73 -7.99 6.89 0.04
N SER A 74 -7.98 7.88 0.90
CA SER A 74 -8.22 9.27 0.52
C SER A 74 -6.94 10.09 0.65
N LEU A 75 -6.69 10.93 -0.35
CA LEU A 75 -5.53 11.81 -0.42
C LEU A 75 -5.99 13.26 -0.28
N TYR A 76 -5.41 13.96 0.66
CA TYR A 76 -5.73 15.35 0.95
C TYR A 76 -4.49 16.23 0.78
N SER A 77 -4.73 17.48 0.42
CA SER A 77 -3.70 18.51 0.50
C SER A 77 -3.38 18.84 1.95
N GLU A 78 -2.35 19.64 2.16
CA GLU A 78 -1.94 20.02 3.52
C GLU A 78 -3.03 20.83 4.26
N ASP A 79 -3.87 21.58 3.55
CA ASP A 79 -5.01 22.29 4.11
C ASP A 79 -6.26 21.41 4.30
N GLU A 80 -6.10 20.08 4.13
CA GLU A 80 -7.15 19.10 4.34
C GLU A 80 -8.27 19.15 3.30
N SER A 81 -7.98 19.67 2.10
CA SER A 81 -8.89 19.57 0.96
C SER A 81 -8.70 18.22 0.27
N LEU A 82 -9.79 17.51 0.02
CA LEU A 82 -9.75 16.23 -0.68
C LEU A 82 -9.27 16.44 -2.11
N ILE A 83 -8.18 15.76 -2.48
CA ILE A 83 -7.62 15.80 -3.82
C ILE A 83 -8.06 14.57 -4.61
N ARG A 84 -7.96 13.40 -4.00
CA ARG A 84 -8.20 12.14 -4.69
C ARG A 84 -8.68 11.09 -3.73
N GLU A 85 -9.49 10.19 -4.25
CA GLU A 85 -9.96 9.04 -3.49
C GLU A 85 -9.82 7.79 -4.34
N TRP A 86 -9.15 6.77 -3.81
CA TRP A 86 -9.06 5.47 -4.45
C TRP A 86 -9.96 4.51 -3.71
N THR A 87 -10.78 3.77 -4.46
CA THR A 87 -11.64 2.75 -3.90
C THR A 87 -11.40 1.43 -4.61
N LEU A 88 -11.68 0.35 -3.91
CA LEU A 88 -11.59 -0.99 -4.50
C LEU A 88 -12.55 -1.13 -5.70
N GLU A 89 -13.72 -0.50 -5.63
CA GLU A 89 -14.72 -0.57 -6.69
C GLU A 89 -14.27 0.11 -7.99
N THR A 90 -13.46 1.15 -7.90
CA THR A 90 -13.03 1.94 -9.06
C THR A 90 -11.62 1.59 -9.54
N LYS A 91 -11.06 0.48 -9.09
CA LYS A 91 -9.67 0.11 -9.39
C LYS A 91 -9.36 -0.05 -10.89
N ASP A 92 -10.36 -0.31 -11.70
CA ASP A 92 -10.21 -0.52 -13.14
C ASP A 92 -10.62 0.69 -13.99
N ASP A 93 -10.92 1.81 -13.35
CA ASP A 93 -11.41 3.02 -14.05
C ASP A 93 -10.32 3.79 -14.82
N GLY A 94 -9.11 3.28 -14.82
CA GLY A 94 -7.98 3.92 -15.52
C GLY A 94 -7.22 4.90 -14.64
N GLY A 95 -6.10 5.37 -15.14
CA GLY A 95 -5.22 6.25 -14.40
C GLY A 95 -4.43 5.50 -13.31
N HIS A 96 -3.86 6.26 -12.39
CA HIS A 96 -3.06 5.74 -11.29
C HIS A 96 -3.97 5.20 -10.19
N GLN A 97 -3.99 3.90 -9.97
CA GLN A 97 -4.93 3.21 -9.10
C GLN A 97 -4.24 2.47 -7.97
N LEU A 98 -4.52 2.87 -6.74
CA LEU A 98 -3.91 2.27 -5.56
C LEU A 98 -4.31 0.80 -5.38
N PHE A 99 -5.53 0.43 -5.75
CA PHE A 99 -6.01 -0.94 -5.56
C PHE A 99 -5.70 -1.86 -6.75
N SER A 100 -4.80 -1.45 -7.64
CA SER A 100 -4.35 -2.24 -8.77
C SER A 100 -2.87 -2.57 -8.61
N GLU A 101 -2.51 -3.85 -8.69
CA GLU A 101 -1.15 -4.34 -8.52
C GLU A 101 -0.16 -3.66 -9.47
N GLU A 102 -0.56 -3.40 -10.69
CA GLU A 102 0.33 -2.85 -11.73
C GLU A 102 0.90 -1.47 -11.39
N HIS A 103 0.30 -0.76 -10.42
CA HIS A 103 0.75 0.57 -10.00
C HIS A 103 1.64 0.55 -8.77
N TRP A 104 1.98 -0.63 -8.28
CA TRP A 104 2.88 -0.83 -7.15
C TRP A 104 4.22 -1.33 -7.64
N LYS A 105 5.31 -0.91 -6.98
CA LYS A 105 6.64 -1.44 -7.24
C LYS A 105 7.03 -2.42 -6.14
N ARG A 106 7.64 -3.54 -6.53
CA ARG A 106 8.04 -4.60 -5.63
C ARG A 106 9.54 -4.59 -5.40
N TYR A 107 9.92 -4.73 -4.14
CA TYR A 107 11.31 -4.89 -3.72
C TYR A 107 11.39 -6.07 -2.76
N ASP A 108 12.35 -6.95 -2.97
CA ASP A 108 12.54 -8.12 -2.12
C ASP A 108 13.81 -7.95 -1.31
N TYR A 109 13.71 -8.17 0.00
CA TYR A 109 14.86 -8.17 0.90
C TYR A 109 15.04 -9.55 1.51
N LYS A 110 16.28 -10.03 1.50
CA LYS A 110 16.64 -11.30 2.11
C LYS A 110 17.26 -11.02 3.48
N LEU A 111 16.54 -11.33 4.55
CA LEU A 111 17.02 -11.07 5.91
C LEU A 111 18.04 -12.07 6.39
N LYS A 112 17.77 -13.35 6.18
CA LYS A 112 18.63 -14.48 6.55
C LYS A 112 18.39 -15.59 5.54
N ILE A 113 19.17 -16.68 5.67
CA ILE A 113 18.90 -17.88 4.89
C ILE A 113 17.40 -18.23 5.06
N GLU A 114 16.66 -18.22 3.97
CA GLU A 114 15.28 -18.66 3.89
C GLU A 114 14.22 -17.70 4.46
N SER A 115 14.58 -16.49 4.81
CA SER A 115 13.61 -15.46 5.23
C SER A 115 13.64 -14.29 4.26
N VAL A 116 12.49 -13.98 3.67
CA VAL A 116 12.36 -12.91 2.67
C VAL A 116 11.29 -11.92 3.10
N ILE A 117 11.61 -10.64 3.01
CA ILE A 117 10.61 -9.57 3.13
C ILE A 117 10.37 -9.02 1.75
N ARG A 118 9.11 -9.03 1.33
CA ARG A 118 8.66 -8.43 0.09
C ARG A 118 8.02 -7.09 0.41
N LYS A 119 8.58 -6.04 -0.15
CA LYS A 119 8.10 -4.68 0.07
C LYS A 119 7.41 -4.19 -1.20
N TRP A 120 6.17 -3.76 -1.05
CA TRP A 120 5.40 -3.13 -2.11
C TRP A 120 5.27 -1.65 -1.81
N ILE A 121 5.55 -0.81 -2.79
CA ILE A 121 5.49 0.65 -2.63
C ILE A 121 4.58 1.25 -3.69
N PHE A 122 3.60 2.01 -3.23
CA PHE A 122 2.78 2.87 -4.07
C PHE A 122 3.32 4.30 -3.95
N TYR A 123 3.65 4.91 -5.08
CA TYR A 123 4.24 6.24 -5.12
C TYR A 123 3.17 7.28 -5.42
N ILE A 124 2.99 8.23 -4.50
CA ILE A 124 2.21 9.43 -4.76
C ILE A 124 3.07 10.36 -5.58
N THR A 125 2.60 10.75 -6.74
CA THR A 125 3.34 11.62 -7.66
C THR A 125 2.66 12.97 -7.80
N ASP A 126 3.37 13.93 -8.42
CA ASP A 126 2.78 15.24 -8.69
C ASP A 126 1.52 15.15 -9.55
N GLU A 127 1.43 14.14 -10.41
CA GLU A 127 0.23 13.92 -11.23
C GLU A 127 -0.99 13.57 -10.37
N ASP A 128 -0.79 12.84 -9.27
CA ASP A 128 -1.88 12.50 -8.36
C ASP A 128 -2.45 13.73 -7.68
N LEU A 129 -1.67 14.78 -7.56
CA LEU A 129 -2.07 16.03 -6.93
C LEU A 129 -2.70 17.02 -7.93
N SER A 130 -2.62 16.72 -9.21
CA SER A 130 -3.21 17.57 -10.25
C SER A 130 -4.72 17.38 -10.23
N LEU A 131 -5.47 18.47 -10.07
CA LEU A 131 -6.91 18.43 -10.22
C LEU A 131 -7.26 18.25 -11.69
N PRO A 132 -8.25 17.39 -12.00
CA PRO A 132 -8.73 17.26 -13.37
C PRO A 132 -9.35 18.55 -13.89
#